data_adbdd46b9efac8251e2da3b1b2226ac0
#
_entry.id   adbdd46b9efac8251e2da3b1b2226ac0
#
_cell.length_a   1.000
_cell.length_b   1.000
_cell.length_c   1.000
_cell.angle_alpha   90.00
_cell.angle_beta   90.00
_cell.angle_gamma   90.00
#
_symmetry.space_group_name_H-M   'P 1'
#
loop_
_entity.id
_entity.type
_entity.pdbx_description
1 polymer ?
#
loop_
_entity_poly.entity_id
_entity_poly.type
_entity_poly.pdbx_seq_one_letter_code
_entity_poly.pdbx_strand_id
1 'polypeptide(L)'
;MSNRIKALLKIISNAIVTLALILVILLVGFRLIGFQMYTVLSGSMEPTHKVGSIVYVREVKEKDLKKNDVITYHLDKKTLSTHRIVEIVKDKETEEIKYRTKGDANEDEDAVLVEYKDIKGKVIFSIPLLGYILTFINTPAGKIIAASTFIMLISFVIIIELITEEDKSNSKRRKKNEKESSNNS
;
A
#
# COMPACT_ATOMS: atom_id res chain seq x y z
N MET A 1 11.63 -33.37 -16.24
CA MET A 1 11.31 -32.78 -14.92
C MET A 1 10.18 -33.62 -14.29
N SER A 2 10.29 -34.00 -13.01
CA SER A 2 9.25 -34.82 -12.35
C SER A 2 7.89 -34.12 -12.34
N ASN A 3 6.79 -34.86 -12.51
CA ASN A 3 5.42 -34.31 -12.47
C ASN A 3 5.11 -33.59 -11.16
N ARG A 4 5.70 -34.02 -10.03
CA ARG A 4 5.58 -33.37 -8.73
C ARG A 4 6.22 -31.98 -8.71
N ILE A 5 7.40 -31.83 -9.32
CA ILE A 5 8.11 -30.52 -9.39
C ILE A 5 7.30 -29.56 -10.24
N LYS A 6 6.74 -29.99 -11.37
CA LYS A 6 5.89 -29.12 -12.23
C LYS A 6 4.61 -28.68 -11.51
N ALA A 7 3.97 -29.59 -10.79
CA ALA A 7 2.79 -29.21 -9.99
C ALA A 7 3.12 -28.19 -8.91
N LEU A 8 4.25 -28.37 -8.21
CA LEU A 8 4.72 -27.40 -7.22
C LEU A 8 5.01 -26.03 -7.83
N LEU A 9 5.73 -25.98 -8.95
CA LEU A 9 6.04 -24.73 -9.66
C LEU A 9 4.77 -24.02 -10.11
N LYS A 10 3.77 -24.74 -10.58
CA LYS A 10 2.47 -24.17 -10.96
C LYS A 10 1.71 -23.58 -9.76
N ILE A 11 1.71 -24.29 -8.63
CA ILE A 11 1.08 -23.79 -7.40
C ILE A 11 1.78 -22.50 -6.94
N ILE A 12 3.11 -22.46 -6.96
CA ILE A 12 3.90 -21.27 -6.59
C ILE A 12 3.60 -20.11 -7.56
N SER A 13 3.60 -20.36 -8.87
CA SER A 13 3.29 -19.35 -9.88
C SER A 13 1.89 -18.76 -9.66
N ASN A 14 0.87 -19.61 -9.49
CA ASN A 14 -0.49 -19.15 -9.23
C ASN A 14 -0.60 -18.37 -7.93
N ALA A 15 0.10 -18.80 -6.87
CA ALA A 15 0.13 -18.07 -5.60
C ALA A 15 0.74 -16.67 -5.73
N ILE A 16 1.84 -16.55 -6.49
CA ILE A 16 2.48 -15.24 -6.78
C ILE A 16 1.53 -14.33 -7.53
N VAL A 17 0.88 -14.81 -8.60
CA VAL A 17 -0.07 -14.01 -9.39
C VAL A 17 -1.27 -13.59 -8.53
N THR A 18 -1.83 -14.50 -7.76
CA THR A 18 -2.96 -14.21 -6.87
C THR A 18 -2.58 -13.17 -5.81
N LEU A 19 -1.41 -13.32 -5.19
CA LEU A 19 -0.91 -12.36 -4.20
C LEU A 19 -0.69 -10.97 -4.82
N ALA A 20 -0.09 -10.92 -6.02
CA ALA A 20 0.11 -9.67 -6.75
C ALA A 20 -1.24 -8.99 -7.08
N LEU A 21 -2.23 -9.76 -7.53
CA LEU A 21 -3.57 -9.25 -7.84
C LEU A 21 -4.26 -8.70 -6.58
N ILE A 22 -4.20 -9.42 -5.47
CA ILE A 22 -4.74 -8.95 -4.18
C ILE A 22 -4.07 -7.65 -3.76
N LEU A 23 -2.74 -7.56 -3.88
CA LEU A 23 -1.99 -6.34 -3.53
C LEU A 23 -2.43 -5.15 -4.38
N VAL A 24 -2.58 -5.33 -5.70
CA VAL A 24 -3.07 -4.28 -6.61
C VAL A 24 -4.49 -3.85 -6.24
N ILE A 25 -5.39 -4.80 -5.98
CA ILE A 25 -6.77 -4.51 -5.57
C ILE A 25 -6.79 -3.72 -4.25
N LEU A 26 -5.96 -4.08 -3.29
CA LEU A 26 -5.86 -3.34 -2.02
C LEU A 26 -5.34 -1.92 -2.23
N LEU A 27 -4.24 -1.74 -2.97
CA LEU A 27 -3.63 -0.42 -3.21
C LEU A 27 -4.57 0.50 -3.99
N VAL A 28 -5.20 -0.01 -5.05
CA VAL A 28 -6.15 0.77 -5.85
C VAL A 28 -7.46 0.98 -5.08
N GLY A 29 -7.96 -0.06 -4.41
CA GLY A 29 -9.19 -0.02 -3.63
C GLY A 29 -9.14 1.03 -2.52
N PHE A 30 -8.08 1.09 -1.73
CA PHE A 30 -7.92 2.12 -0.70
C PHE A 30 -7.99 3.54 -1.28
N ARG A 31 -7.40 3.76 -2.45
CA ARG A 31 -7.47 5.06 -3.13
C ARG A 31 -8.89 5.39 -3.61
N LEU A 32 -9.62 4.40 -4.14
CA LEU A 32 -10.99 4.59 -4.64
C LEU A 32 -12.01 4.88 -3.53
N ILE A 33 -11.78 4.36 -2.33
CA ILE A 33 -12.64 4.65 -1.16
C ILE A 33 -12.19 5.91 -0.39
N GLY A 34 -11.35 6.76 -1.03
CA GLY A 34 -11.02 8.09 -0.53
C GLY A 34 -9.88 8.17 0.48
N PHE A 35 -9.07 7.09 0.62
CA PHE A 35 -7.85 7.18 1.42
C PHE A 35 -6.72 7.86 0.65
N GLN A 36 -6.04 8.78 1.33
CA GLN A 36 -4.78 9.37 0.91
C GLN A 36 -3.64 8.77 1.75
N MET A 37 -2.49 8.57 1.13
CA MET A 37 -1.34 7.94 1.79
C MET A 37 -0.20 8.95 1.88
N TYR A 38 0.36 9.11 3.10
CA TYR A 38 1.50 9.98 3.33
C TYR A 38 2.60 9.24 4.08
N THR A 39 3.85 9.51 3.71
CA THR A 39 5.02 8.94 4.39
C THR A 39 5.40 9.81 5.58
N VAL A 40 5.59 9.20 6.74
CA VAL A 40 6.09 9.86 7.95
C VAL A 40 7.59 10.07 7.80
N LEU A 41 8.01 11.33 7.74
CA LEU A 41 9.41 11.73 7.51
C LEU A 41 10.12 12.18 8.79
N SER A 42 9.39 12.55 9.84
CA SER A 42 9.94 13.03 11.11
C SER A 42 9.43 12.20 12.29
N GLY A 43 10.16 12.26 13.41
CA GLY A 43 9.81 11.52 14.63
C GLY A 43 8.80 12.21 15.54
N SER A 44 8.20 13.35 15.13
CA SER A 44 7.27 14.13 15.98
C SER A 44 6.06 13.32 16.48
N MET A 45 5.69 12.25 15.79
CA MET A 45 4.57 11.37 16.15
C MET A 45 5.01 10.04 16.77
N GLU A 46 6.28 9.88 17.12
CA GLU A 46 6.72 8.69 17.84
C GLU A 46 6.19 8.69 19.29
N PRO A 47 5.89 7.52 19.87
CA PRO A 47 6.01 6.18 19.28
C PRO A 47 4.83 5.76 18.41
N THR A 48 3.75 6.55 18.30
CA THR A 48 2.49 6.16 17.64
C THR A 48 2.67 5.92 16.15
N HIS A 49 3.35 6.84 15.45
CA HIS A 49 3.67 6.72 14.04
C HIS A 49 5.17 6.92 13.82
N LYS A 50 5.89 5.82 13.66
CA LYS A 50 7.36 5.83 13.50
C LYS A 50 7.78 6.39 12.15
N VAL A 51 8.97 6.99 12.10
CA VAL A 51 9.60 7.40 10.83
C VAL A 51 9.63 6.22 9.85
N GLY A 52 9.37 6.49 8.58
CA GLY A 52 9.27 5.46 7.54
C GLY A 52 7.95 4.68 7.51
N SER A 53 6.97 5.03 8.35
CA SER A 53 5.60 4.51 8.24
C SER A 53 4.85 5.22 7.11
N ILE A 54 3.81 4.56 6.59
CA ILE A 54 2.77 5.20 5.78
C ILE A 54 1.55 5.39 6.66
N VAL A 55 1.03 6.61 6.74
CA VAL A 55 -0.26 6.92 7.35
C VAL A 55 -1.33 6.95 6.28
N TYR A 56 -2.45 6.28 6.56
CA TYR A 56 -3.65 6.28 5.73
C TYR A 56 -4.63 7.29 6.28
N VAL A 57 -4.84 8.35 5.52
CA VAL A 57 -5.64 9.52 5.89
C VAL A 57 -6.94 9.50 5.11
N ARG A 58 -8.05 9.73 5.78
CA ARG A 58 -9.37 9.87 5.17
C ARG A 58 -9.95 11.24 5.49
N GLU A 59 -10.50 11.88 4.48
CA GLU A 59 -11.25 13.11 4.67
C GLU A 59 -12.46 12.86 5.58
N VAL A 60 -12.70 13.73 6.53
CA VAL A 60 -13.80 13.67 7.49
C VAL A 60 -14.44 15.05 7.60
N LYS A 61 -15.71 15.11 7.92
CA LYS A 61 -16.41 16.38 8.14
C LYS A 61 -15.92 17.04 9.43
N GLU A 62 -15.94 18.36 9.48
CA GLU A 62 -15.49 19.12 10.63
C GLU A 62 -16.13 18.65 11.97
N LYS A 63 -17.44 18.40 11.96
CA LYS A 63 -18.20 17.91 13.12
C LYS A 63 -17.78 16.54 13.64
N ASP A 64 -17.06 15.76 12.84
CA ASP A 64 -16.62 14.41 13.18
C ASP A 64 -15.20 14.39 13.77
N LEU A 65 -14.51 15.54 13.74
CA LEU A 65 -13.21 15.74 14.38
C LEU A 65 -13.35 15.87 15.89
N LYS A 66 -12.49 15.17 16.64
CA LYS A 66 -12.53 15.12 18.10
C LYS A 66 -11.14 15.33 18.69
N LYS A 67 -11.09 15.76 19.93
CA LYS A 67 -9.88 15.71 20.74
C LYS A 67 -9.30 14.29 20.71
N ASN A 68 -7.99 14.17 20.63
CA ASN A 68 -7.16 12.98 20.45
C ASN A 68 -7.14 12.38 19.05
N ASP A 69 -7.87 12.91 18.08
CA ASP A 69 -7.71 12.50 16.69
C ASP A 69 -6.34 12.94 16.14
N VAL A 70 -5.71 12.08 15.37
CA VAL A 70 -4.50 12.43 14.62
C VAL A 70 -4.93 12.93 13.25
N ILE A 71 -4.53 14.12 12.90
CA ILE A 71 -4.88 14.77 11.64
C ILE A 71 -3.63 15.07 10.81
N THR A 72 -3.78 15.00 9.49
CA THR A 72 -2.79 15.52 8.54
C THR A 72 -3.32 16.82 7.97
N TYR A 73 -2.51 17.87 7.98
CA TYR A 73 -2.91 19.22 7.59
C TYR A 73 -1.76 19.95 6.90
N HIS A 74 -2.07 21.02 6.17
CA HIS A 74 -1.10 21.93 5.59
C HIS A 74 -0.50 22.83 6.66
N LEU A 75 0.80 22.70 6.90
CA LEU A 75 1.57 23.65 7.70
C LEU A 75 1.84 24.92 6.89
N ASP A 76 2.12 24.73 5.60
CA ASP A 76 2.26 25.80 4.59
C ASP A 76 1.81 25.26 3.20
N LYS A 77 1.99 26.08 2.13
CA LYS A 77 1.57 25.70 0.75
C LYS A 77 2.20 24.41 0.22
N LYS A 78 3.31 23.93 0.79
CA LYS A 78 4.08 22.78 0.29
C LYS A 78 4.27 21.69 1.34
N THR A 79 4.19 22.04 2.62
CA THR A 79 4.54 21.16 3.73
C THR A 79 3.26 20.66 4.41
N LEU A 80 3.22 19.35 4.61
CA LEU A 80 2.19 18.69 5.42
C LEU A 80 2.78 18.32 6.78
N SER A 81 1.97 18.50 7.82
CA SER A 81 2.24 17.99 9.16
C SER A 81 1.17 16.98 9.56
N THR A 82 1.55 16.05 10.43
CA THR A 82 0.61 15.08 11.01
C THR A 82 0.80 15.12 12.52
N HIS A 83 -0.17 15.65 13.23
CA HIS A 83 -0.13 15.80 14.68
C HIS A 83 -1.49 15.46 15.31
N ARG A 84 -1.53 15.34 16.63
CA ARG A 84 -2.73 15.02 17.40
C ARG A 84 -3.46 16.28 17.84
N ILE A 85 -4.76 16.30 17.71
CA ILE A 85 -5.62 17.36 18.28
C ILE A 85 -5.59 17.23 19.81
N VAL A 86 -5.05 18.21 20.49
CA VAL A 86 -5.01 18.28 21.96
C VAL A 86 -6.12 19.16 22.52
N GLU A 87 -6.60 20.12 21.72
CA GLU A 87 -7.70 21.00 22.11
C GLU A 87 -8.50 21.45 20.88
N ILE A 88 -9.80 21.63 21.07
CA ILE A 88 -10.69 22.26 20.07
C ILE A 88 -11.04 23.64 20.63
N VAL A 89 -10.58 24.67 19.93
CA VAL A 89 -10.75 26.06 20.34
C VAL A 89 -11.87 26.67 19.52
N LYS A 90 -12.91 27.17 20.18
CA LYS A 90 -13.97 27.93 19.54
C LYS A 90 -13.68 29.42 19.74
N ASP A 91 -13.49 30.15 18.66
CA ASP A 91 -13.36 31.59 18.68
C ASP A 91 -14.68 32.20 19.19
N LYS A 92 -14.58 33.14 20.16
CA LYS A 92 -15.76 33.69 20.81
C LYS A 92 -16.47 34.76 19.96
N GLU A 93 -15.75 35.34 19.00
CA GLU A 93 -16.27 36.43 18.18
C GLU A 93 -16.77 35.91 16.82
N THR A 94 -16.02 35.02 16.20
CA THR A 94 -16.33 34.49 14.85
C THR A 94 -17.09 33.18 14.88
N GLU A 95 -17.20 32.52 16.05
CA GLU A 95 -17.68 31.15 16.23
C GLU A 95 -16.89 30.07 15.47
N GLU A 96 -15.80 30.43 14.80
CA GLU A 96 -14.94 29.50 14.05
C GLU A 96 -14.28 28.50 14.97
N ILE A 97 -14.22 27.26 14.50
CA ILE A 97 -13.54 26.17 15.21
C ILE A 97 -12.11 26.08 14.68
N LYS A 98 -11.13 26.10 15.59
CA LYS A 98 -9.71 25.88 15.30
C LYS A 98 -9.18 24.76 16.18
N TYR A 99 -8.15 24.11 15.73
CA TYR A 99 -7.59 22.92 16.38
C TYR A 99 -6.18 23.21 16.86
N ARG A 100 -5.95 23.05 18.16
CA ARG A 100 -4.60 23.03 18.72
C ARG A 100 -4.06 21.64 18.56
N THR A 101 -2.88 21.52 17.97
CA THR A 101 -2.25 20.24 17.69
C THR A 101 -0.92 20.12 18.42
N LYS A 102 -0.46 18.88 18.58
CA LYS A 102 0.81 18.54 19.19
C LYS A 102 1.33 17.21 18.62
N GLY A 103 2.62 17.14 18.31
CA GLY A 103 3.27 15.87 18.02
C GLY A 103 3.40 15.01 19.27
N ASP A 104 3.17 13.71 19.17
CA ASP A 104 3.20 12.81 20.33
C ASP A 104 4.57 12.77 21.04
N ALA A 105 5.66 13.02 20.30
CA ALA A 105 7.03 13.11 20.83
C ALA A 105 7.45 14.54 21.22
N ASN A 106 6.65 15.55 20.91
CA ASN A 106 7.01 16.93 21.21
C ASN A 106 6.73 17.25 22.69
N GLU A 107 7.50 18.17 23.29
CA GLU A 107 7.23 18.67 24.64
C GLU A 107 6.12 19.72 24.61
N ASP A 108 6.15 20.60 23.61
CA ASP A 108 5.23 21.73 23.47
C ASP A 108 4.16 21.48 22.42
N GLU A 109 3.05 22.19 22.56
CA GLU A 109 1.98 22.26 21.57
C GLU A 109 2.42 23.11 20.37
N ASP A 110 1.79 22.89 19.21
CA ASP A 110 2.07 23.67 18.01
C ASP A 110 1.65 25.14 18.23
N ALA A 111 2.52 26.08 17.86
CA ALA A 111 2.29 27.50 18.09
C ALA A 111 1.10 28.08 17.29
N VAL A 112 0.77 27.44 16.15
CA VAL A 112 -0.28 27.91 15.24
C VAL A 112 -1.49 26.98 15.35
N LEU A 113 -2.68 27.57 15.50
CA LEU A 113 -3.94 26.83 15.44
C LEU A 113 -4.26 26.45 13.99
N VAL A 114 -4.71 25.21 13.81
CA VAL A 114 -5.08 24.66 12.51
C VAL A 114 -6.54 24.96 12.21
N GLU A 115 -6.84 25.50 11.03
CA GLU A 115 -8.19 25.69 10.54
C GLU A 115 -8.67 24.46 9.77
N TYR A 116 -9.98 24.19 9.78
CA TYR A 116 -10.54 23.03 9.09
C TYR A 116 -10.18 22.98 7.60
N LYS A 117 -10.14 24.13 6.92
CA LYS A 117 -9.78 24.24 5.49
C LYS A 117 -8.39 23.71 5.15
N ASP A 118 -7.47 23.73 6.14
CA ASP A 118 -6.09 23.25 5.97
C ASP A 118 -5.95 21.76 6.25
N ILE A 119 -6.99 21.12 6.83
CA ILE A 119 -6.99 19.71 7.19
C ILE A 119 -7.23 18.85 5.95
N LYS A 120 -6.31 17.94 5.67
CA LYS A 120 -6.46 16.89 4.63
C LYS A 120 -7.34 15.74 5.09
N GLY A 121 -7.34 15.45 6.38
CA GLY A 121 -8.17 14.42 6.96
C GLY A 121 -7.56 13.84 8.24
N LYS A 122 -8.25 12.83 8.75
CA LYS A 122 -7.89 12.08 9.95
C LYS A 122 -7.10 10.83 9.58
N VAL A 123 -6.04 10.56 10.32
CA VAL A 123 -5.28 9.29 10.22
C VAL A 123 -6.15 8.18 10.79
N ILE A 124 -6.40 7.15 10.00
CA ILE A 124 -7.19 5.98 10.40
C ILE A 124 -6.29 4.86 10.90
N PHE A 125 -5.20 4.59 10.19
CA PHE A 125 -4.17 3.63 10.59
C PHE A 125 -2.83 3.95 9.92
N SER A 126 -1.77 3.29 10.36
CA SER A 126 -0.46 3.38 9.73
C SER A 126 0.18 2.00 9.56
N ILE A 127 1.01 1.87 8.52
CA ILE A 127 1.80 0.66 8.28
C ILE A 127 3.27 1.04 8.42
N PRO A 128 3.97 0.50 9.43
CA PRO A 128 5.38 0.80 9.64
C PRO A 128 6.24 0.24 8.50
N LEU A 129 7.39 0.88 8.26
CA LEU A 129 8.42 0.51 7.27
C LEU A 129 8.00 0.59 5.80
N LEU A 130 6.72 0.59 5.49
CA LEU A 130 6.24 0.63 4.10
C LEU A 130 6.63 1.94 3.39
N GLY A 131 6.79 3.03 4.13
CA GLY A 131 7.23 4.32 3.62
C GLY A 131 8.66 4.27 3.05
N TYR A 132 9.57 3.51 3.65
CA TYR A 132 10.93 3.33 3.12
C TYR A 132 10.90 2.66 1.74
N ILE A 133 10.05 1.64 1.57
CA ILE A 133 9.88 0.94 0.28
C ILE A 133 9.34 1.90 -0.78
N LEU A 134 8.30 2.67 -0.47
CA LEU A 134 7.74 3.64 -1.41
C LEU A 134 8.72 4.76 -1.75
N THR A 135 9.44 5.28 -0.76
CA THR A 135 10.46 6.30 -0.98
C THR A 135 11.57 5.76 -1.88
N PHE A 136 12.05 4.52 -1.64
CA PHE A 136 13.04 3.87 -2.47
C PHE A 136 12.55 3.68 -3.92
N ILE A 137 11.32 3.13 -4.11
CA ILE A 137 10.75 2.91 -5.45
C ILE A 137 10.60 4.24 -6.22
N ASN A 138 10.41 5.37 -5.54
CA ASN A 138 10.31 6.67 -6.18
C ASN A 138 11.66 7.23 -6.66
N THR A 139 12.80 6.67 -6.22
CA THR A 139 14.12 7.05 -6.74
C THR A 139 14.30 6.52 -8.18
N PRO A 140 15.19 7.13 -9.00
CA PRO A 140 15.51 6.60 -10.33
C PRO A 140 16.00 5.15 -10.30
N ALA A 141 16.89 4.81 -9.37
CA ALA A 141 17.37 3.44 -9.18
C ALA A 141 16.27 2.48 -8.75
N GLY A 142 15.42 2.89 -7.79
CA GLY A 142 14.29 2.10 -7.31
C GLY A 142 13.26 1.79 -8.41
N LYS A 143 12.98 2.75 -9.30
CA LYS A 143 12.10 2.55 -10.46
C LYS A 143 12.66 1.49 -11.41
N ILE A 144 13.97 1.54 -11.70
CA ILE A 144 14.62 0.55 -12.57
C ILE A 144 14.57 -0.84 -11.94
N ILE A 145 14.90 -0.94 -10.65
CA ILE A 145 14.86 -2.22 -9.91
C ILE A 145 13.44 -2.78 -9.86
N ALA A 146 12.44 -1.96 -9.53
CA ALA A 146 11.05 -2.39 -9.50
C ALA A 146 10.56 -2.88 -10.88
N ALA A 147 10.87 -2.15 -11.96
CA ALA A 147 10.52 -2.56 -13.31
C ALA A 147 11.22 -3.86 -13.73
N SER A 148 12.51 -4.00 -13.44
CA SER A 148 13.27 -5.22 -13.74
C SER A 148 12.73 -6.43 -12.99
N THR A 149 12.43 -6.26 -11.70
CA THR A 149 11.83 -7.32 -10.87
C THR A 149 10.46 -7.73 -11.40
N PHE A 150 9.64 -6.77 -11.82
CA PHE A 150 8.32 -7.04 -12.41
C PHE A 150 8.42 -7.81 -13.72
N ILE A 151 9.34 -7.42 -14.62
CA ILE A 151 9.59 -8.13 -15.88
C ILE A 151 10.08 -9.56 -15.61
N MET A 152 10.99 -9.72 -14.64
CA MET A 152 11.50 -11.04 -14.25
C MET A 152 10.40 -11.95 -13.70
N LEU A 153 9.49 -11.43 -12.86
CA LEU A 153 8.36 -12.18 -12.34
C LEU A 153 7.39 -12.61 -13.45
N ILE A 154 7.05 -11.71 -14.37
CA ILE A 154 6.20 -12.04 -15.52
C ILE A 154 6.87 -13.11 -16.40
N SER A 155 8.13 -12.93 -16.72
CA SER A 155 8.89 -13.91 -17.52
C SER A 155 8.91 -15.30 -16.85
N PHE A 156 9.08 -15.34 -15.53
CA PHE A 156 9.04 -16.58 -14.76
C PHE A 156 7.67 -17.27 -14.86
N VAL A 157 6.58 -16.51 -14.71
CA VAL A 157 5.21 -17.05 -14.83
C VAL A 157 4.97 -17.62 -16.23
N ILE A 158 5.33 -16.86 -17.28
CA ILE A 158 5.16 -17.30 -18.67
C ILE A 158 5.96 -18.57 -18.97
N ILE A 159 7.22 -18.65 -18.53
CA ILE A 159 8.07 -19.83 -18.74
C ILE A 159 7.46 -21.05 -18.08
N ILE A 160 6.96 -20.94 -16.85
CA ILE A 160 6.29 -22.07 -16.16
C ILE A 160 5.03 -22.50 -16.90
N GLU A 161 4.25 -21.57 -17.41
CA GLU A 161 3.04 -21.90 -18.15
C GLU A 161 3.35 -22.64 -19.45
N LEU A 162 4.31 -22.16 -20.25
CA LEU A 162 4.77 -22.79 -21.47
C LEU A 162 5.27 -24.21 -21.24
N ILE A 163 6.14 -24.43 -20.23
CA ILE A 163 6.65 -25.79 -19.90
C ILE A 163 5.51 -26.74 -19.49
N THR A 164 4.49 -26.21 -18.82
CA THR A 164 3.36 -27.01 -18.32
C THR A 164 2.38 -27.36 -19.45
N GLU A 165 2.18 -26.48 -20.43
CA GLU A 165 1.31 -26.73 -21.59
C GLU A 165 1.93 -27.70 -22.60
N GLU A 166 3.22 -27.57 -22.86
CA GLU A 166 3.94 -28.47 -23.76
C GLU A 166 3.85 -29.93 -23.29
N ASP A 167 3.97 -30.18 -22.00
CA ASP A 167 3.84 -31.53 -21.43
C ASP A 167 2.43 -32.11 -21.53
N LYS A 168 1.41 -31.28 -21.39
CA LYS A 168 0.00 -31.70 -21.57
C LYS A 168 -0.25 -32.14 -23.02
N SER A 169 0.30 -31.38 -23.96
CA SER A 169 0.20 -31.69 -25.39
C SER A 169 0.88 -33.01 -25.72
N ASN A 170 2.12 -33.19 -25.25
CA ASN A 170 2.90 -34.41 -25.46
C ASN A 170 2.28 -35.64 -24.78
N SER A 171 1.72 -35.50 -23.60
CA SER A 171 1.00 -36.56 -22.90
C SER A 171 -0.28 -37.00 -23.65
N LYS A 172 -1.03 -36.02 -24.19
CA LYS A 172 -2.21 -36.35 -25.02
C LYS A 172 -1.85 -37.06 -26.31
N ARG A 173 -0.76 -36.66 -26.99
CA ARG A 173 -0.26 -37.31 -28.21
C ARG A 173 0.18 -38.76 -27.92
N ARG A 174 0.91 -39.01 -26.83
CA ARG A 174 1.32 -40.36 -26.43
C ARG A 174 0.10 -41.29 -26.21
N LYS A 175 -0.87 -40.84 -25.42
CA LYS A 175 -2.10 -41.62 -25.16
C LYS A 175 -2.93 -41.86 -26.41
N LYS A 176 -2.92 -40.97 -27.40
CA LYS A 176 -3.60 -41.20 -28.67
C LYS A 176 -2.90 -42.26 -29.49
N ASN A 177 -1.56 -42.19 -29.61
CA ASN A 177 -0.78 -43.18 -30.36
C ASN A 177 -0.84 -44.57 -29.72
N GLU A 178 -0.85 -44.70 -28.38
CA GLU A 178 -1.03 -45.97 -27.67
C GLU A 178 -2.40 -46.62 -27.96
N LYS A 179 -3.47 -45.81 -28.03
CA LYS A 179 -4.81 -46.28 -28.37
C LYS A 179 -4.92 -46.75 -29.84
N GLU A 180 -4.29 -46.03 -30.76
CA GLU A 180 -4.29 -46.38 -32.18
C GLU A 180 -3.50 -47.66 -32.44
N SER A 181 -2.39 -47.90 -31.72
CA SER A 181 -1.62 -49.14 -31.84
C SER A 181 -2.35 -50.35 -31.24
N SER A 182 -3.14 -50.16 -30.16
CA SER A 182 -3.91 -51.25 -29.54
C SER A 182 -5.16 -51.67 -30.34
N ASN A 183 -5.69 -50.78 -31.20
CA ASN A 183 -6.86 -51.09 -32.06
C ASN A 183 -6.46 -51.78 -33.40
N ASN A 184 -5.19 -51.74 -33.75
CA ASN A 184 -4.67 -52.35 -35.01
C ASN A 184 -3.97 -53.69 -34.78
N SER A 185 -4.00 -54.21 -33.56
CA SER A 185 -3.53 -55.57 -33.18
C SER A 185 -4.71 -56.50 -32.92
#